data_6f0b2e77dd77b7cf092fcb56a921a88e
#
_entry.id   6f0b2e77dd77b7cf092fcb56a921a88e
#
_cell.length_a   1.000
_cell.length_b   1.000
_cell.length_c   1.000
_cell.angle_alpha   90.00
_cell.angle_beta   90.00
_cell.angle_gamma   90.00
#
_symmetry.space_group_name_H-M   'P 1'
#
loop_
_entity.id
_entity.type
_entity.pdbx_description
1 polymer ?
#
loop_
_entity_poly.entity_id
_entity_poly.type
_entity_poly.pdbx_seq_one_letter_code
_entity_poly.pdbx_strand_id
1 'polypeptide(L)'
;MKKVLFSLFFVTILAAMGLSLVIVDDLGRMVEIFKAPSRVIVAAPAVTGFLKTLGLEDKIVGVTDWDPYAFESNVEKIGNLVPLNLEKILLLEPDIVFLTGGFQEPEVKKLENIEVTAVVINANSIEDIYRDIVLIASIFGINDKGRNIAADFRNRVLQIAKKTYSVPQEERPKVFLAMISSEINEIWTCGTGSYLNQIIAYAGGVNVAAPYTGNNGWFPVSPEFVLKTSPDVILVPYYYEGGQQEAVNKILNYKPFASVPAVKNKRVYPIDGNLMSYANPDIIILLERLYQLFYGE
;
A
#
# COMPACT_ATOMS: atom_id res chain seq x y z
N MET A 1 43.62 14.73 -42.41
CA MET A 1 43.57 14.52 -40.97
C MET A 1 42.44 15.30 -40.25
N LYS A 2 42.12 16.55 -40.56
CA LYS A 2 41.06 17.36 -39.88
C LYS A 2 39.62 16.80 -40.09
N LYS A 3 39.30 16.13 -41.18
CA LYS A 3 37.95 15.59 -41.43
C LYS A 3 37.65 14.29 -40.62
N VAL A 4 38.67 13.49 -40.29
CA VAL A 4 38.52 12.25 -39.49
C VAL A 4 38.33 12.60 -38.02
N LEU A 5 38.95 13.64 -37.50
CA LEU A 5 38.75 14.11 -36.10
C LEU A 5 37.32 14.63 -35.85
N PHE A 6 36.71 15.30 -36.87
CA PHE A 6 35.35 15.80 -36.72
C PHE A 6 34.30 14.68 -36.72
N SER A 7 34.54 13.62 -37.49
CA SER A 7 33.67 12.44 -37.54
C SER A 7 33.73 11.61 -36.24
N LEU A 8 34.91 11.51 -35.60
CA LEU A 8 35.04 10.82 -34.29
C LEU A 8 34.35 11.61 -33.17
N PHE A 9 34.38 12.95 -33.20
CA PHE A 9 33.72 13.79 -32.19
C PHE A 9 32.18 13.70 -32.29
N PHE A 10 31.64 13.54 -33.48
CA PHE A 10 30.19 13.39 -33.70
C PHE A 10 29.69 12.02 -33.27
N VAL A 11 30.49 10.94 -33.46
CA VAL A 11 30.15 9.59 -33.03
C VAL A 11 30.20 9.45 -31.49
N THR A 12 31.09 10.15 -30.81
CA THR A 12 31.15 10.15 -29.34
C THR A 12 29.98 10.91 -28.68
N ILE A 13 29.42 11.93 -29.34
CA ILE A 13 28.23 12.65 -28.84
C ILE A 13 26.95 11.78 -29.00
N LEU A 14 26.84 10.99 -30.08
CA LEU A 14 25.70 10.06 -30.25
C LEU A 14 25.71 8.88 -29.27
N ALA A 15 26.89 8.46 -28.82
CA ALA A 15 27.01 7.37 -27.85
C ALA A 15 26.67 7.78 -26.40
N ALA A 16 26.51 9.08 -26.14
CA ALA A 16 26.13 9.62 -24.82
C ALA A 16 24.63 9.87 -24.65
N MET A 17 23.79 9.62 -25.69
CA MET A 17 22.34 9.52 -25.54
C MET A 17 21.99 8.19 -24.87
N GLY A 18 22.10 8.11 -23.55
CA GLY A 18 21.58 7.00 -22.79
C GLY A 18 20.11 6.77 -23.18
N LEU A 19 19.75 5.52 -23.45
CA LEU A 19 18.37 5.13 -23.68
C LEU A 19 17.58 5.48 -22.41
N SER A 20 16.67 6.44 -22.51
CA SER A 20 15.72 6.71 -21.43
C SER A 20 14.76 5.54 -21.28
N LEU A 21 14.36 5.24 -20.04
CA LEU A 21 13.29 4.29 -19.76
C LEU A 21 11.96 5.04 -19.81
N VAL A 22 11.02 4.57 -20.64
CA VAL A 22 9.64 5.06 -20.60
C VAL A 22 8.81 4.03 -19.83
N ILE A 23 8.13 4.47 -18.79
CA ILE A 23 7.18 3.67 -18.02
C ILE A 23 5.76 4.19 -18.21
N VAL A 24 4.78 3.36 -17.88
CA VAL A 24 3.38 3.77 -17.72
C VAL A 24 3.07 3.65 -16.23
N ASP A 25 2.70 4.76 -15.60
CA ASP A 25 2.32 4.79 -14.19
C ASP A 25 0.85 4.41 -13.97
N ASP A 26 0.40 4.37 -12.72
CA ASP A 26 -0.96 3.92 -12.37
C ASP A 26 -2.08 4.91 -12.72
N LEU A 27 -1.75 6.11 -13.20
CA LEU A 27 -2.70 7.00 -13.88
C LEU A 27 -2.72 6.79 -15.41
N GLY A 28 -1.96 5.84 -15.92
CA GLY A 28 -1.82 5.59 -17.37
C GLY A 28 -0.96 6.63 -18.09
N ARG A 29 -0.17 7.45 -17.37
CA ARG A 29 0.72 8.44 -17.95
C ARG A 29 2.03 7.79 -18.38
N MET A 30 2.54 8.18 -19.55
CA MET A 30 3.91 7.86 -19.95
C MET A 30 4.88 8.80 -19.24
N VAL A 31 5.79 8.24 -18.43
CA VAL A 31 6.81 8.98 -17.69
C VAL A 31 8.18 8.54 -18.17
N GLU A 32 9.00 9.50 -18.56
CA GLU A 32 10.36 9.26 -19.04
C GLU A 32 11.36 9.36 -17.89
N ILE A 33 12.17 8.34 -17.71
CA ILE A 33 13.21 8.22 -16.69
C ILE A 33 14.57 8.22 -17.39
N PHE A 34 15.31 9.30 -17.30
CA PHE A 34 16.59 9.46 -18.00
C PHE A 34 17.74 8.72 -17.35
N LYS A 35 17.68 8.48 -16.05
CA LYS A 35 18.68 7.74 -15.25
C LYS A 35 18.03 7.10 -14.04
N ALA A 36 18.65 6.05 -13.51
CA ALA A 36 18.19 5.46 -12.25
C ALA A 36 18.25 6.52 -11.13
N PRO A 37 17.14 6.76 -10.39
CA PRO A 37 17.10 7.78 -9.36
C PRO A 37 18.07 7.49 -8.21
N SER A 38 18.69 8.52 -7.68
CA SER A 38 19.55 8.49 -6.50
C SER A 38 18.96 9.29 -5.32
N ARG A 39 18.06 10.21 -5.61
CA ARG A 39 17.37 11.08 -4.64
C ARG A 39 15.86 10.98 -4.84
N VAL A 40 15.20 10.34 -3.90
CA VAL A 40 13.78 9.98 -3.98
C VAL A 40 13.00 10.71 -2.90
N ILE A 41 11.92 11.36 -3.28
CA ILE A 41 10.90 11.80 -2.32
C ILE A 41 9.71 10.85 -2.41
N VAL A 42 9.23 10.40 -1.25
CA VAL A 42 8.03 9.59 -1.15
C VAL A 42 6.89 10.44 -0.56
N ALA A 43 6.03 10.94 -1.44
CA ALA A 43 4.83 11.66 -1.03
C ALA A 43 3.64 10.73 -0.70
N ALA A 44 3.73 9.46 -1.08
CA ALA A 44 2.75 8.41 -0.77
C ALA A 44 3.35 7.35 0.15
N PRO A 45 2.97 7.26 1.43
CA PRO A 45 3.58 6.35 2.43
C PRO A 45 3.61 4.87 2.00
N ALA A 46 2.64 4.41 1.20
CA ALA A 46 2.64 3.04 0.68
C ALA A 46 3.90 2.71 -0.13
N VAL A 47 4.48 3.69 -0.84
CA VAL A 47 5.66 3.48 -1.71
C VAL A 47 6.93 3.22 -0.89
N THR A 48 7.02 3.72 0.33
CA THR A 48 8.15 3.43 1.22
C THR A 48 8.31 1.92 1.46
N GLY A 49 7.21 1.19 1.63
CA GLY A 49 7.24 -0.28 1.77
C GLY A 49 7.82 -0.99 0.55
N PHE A 50 7.51 -0.53 -0.66
CA PHE A 50 8.11 -1.05 -1.90
C PHE A 50 9.61 -0.78 -1.95
N LEU A 51 10.05 0.45 -1.64
CA LEU A 51 11.46 0.82 -1.66
C LEU A 51 12.26 0.04 -0.61
N LYS A 52 11.75 -0.11 0.61
CA LYS A 52 12.36 -0.94 1.67
C LYS A 52 12.49 -2.41 1.21
N THR A 53 11.43 -2.99 0.67
CA THR A 53 11.45 -4.37 0.16
C THR A 53 12.47 -4.56 -0.97
N LEU A 54 12.66 -3.53 -1.79
CA LEU A 54 13.66 -3.52 -2.86
C LEU A 54 15.08 -3.16 -2.37
N GLY A 55 15.26 -2.80 -1.07
CA GLY A 55 16.55 -2.36 -0.51
C GLY A 55 17.04 -1.06 -1.13
N LEU A 56 16.13 -0.08 -1.24
CA LEU A 56 16.35 1.24 -1.85
C LEU A 56 16.08 2.38 -0.86
N GLU A 57 15.94 2.08 0.44
CA GLU A 57 15.66 3.04 1.48
C GLU A 57 16.76 4.11 1.65
N ASP A 58 18.00 3.77 1.31
CA ASP A 58 19.14 4.70 1.30
C ASP A 58 19.00 5.85 0.29
N LYS A 59 18.09 5.72 -0.68
CA LYS A 59 17.81 6.72 -1.71
C LYS A 59 16.74 7.72 -1.29
N ILE A 60 15.99 7.44 -0.22
CA ILE A 60 14.90 8.29 0.26
C ILE A 60 15.51 9.52 0.95
N VAL A 61 15.26 10.69 0.39
CA VAL A 61 15.73 11.98 0.94
C VAL A 61 14.61 12.78 1.59
N GLY A 62 13.33 12.44 1.34
CA GLY A 62 12.19 13.11 1.94
C GLY A 62 10.94 12.25 1.93
N VAL A 63 10.13 12.35 2.99
CA VAL A 63 8.83 11.69 3.14
C VAL A 63 7.80 12.65 3.72
N THR A 64 6.51 12.34 3.63
CA THR A 64 5.46 13.13 4.29
C THR A 64 5.46 12.89 5.81
N ASP A 65 4.81 13.79 6.56
CA ASP A 65 4.65 13.68 8.01
C ASP A 65 3.83 12.43 8.43
N TRP A 66 3.10 11.84 7.49
CA TRP A 66 2.24 10.67 7.68
C TRP A 66 2.92 9.34 7.36
N ASP A 67 4.16 9.37 6.87
CA ASP A 67 4.90 8.16 6.58
C ASP A 67 5.52 7.61 7.88
N PRO A 68 5.25 6.34 8.27
CA PRO A 68 5.88 5.74 9.44
C PRO A 68 7.41 5.82 9.42
N TYR A 69 8.01 5.73 8.25
CA TYR A 69 9.47 5.84 8.06
C TYR A 69 10.04 7.19 8.53
N ALA A 70 9.23 8.25 8.54
CA ALA A 70 9.61 9.56 9.09
C ALA A 70 9.93 9.53 10.58
N PHE A 71 9.48 8.50 11.30
CA PHE A 71 9.74 8.31 12.74
C PHE A 71 10.86 7.29 12.99
N GLU A 72 11.18 6.45 12.02
CA GLU A 72 12.20 5.41 12.11
C GLU A 72 13.58 5.89 11.63
N SER A 73 13.66 6.99 10.90
CA SER A 73 14.84 7.49 10.21
C SER A 73 15.03 9.01 10.37
N ASN A 74 16.22 9.51 10.04
CA ASN A 74 16.52 10.96 9.99
C ASN A 74 16.20 11.57 8.61
N VAL A 75 15.22 11.03 7.89
CA VAL A 75 14.80 11.53 6.58
C VAL A 75 14.02 12.84 6.75
N GLU A 76 14.21 13.79 5.83
CA GLU A 76 13.52 15.08 5.88
C GLU A 76 12.01 14.93 5.72
N LYS A 77 11.25 15.68 6.51
CA LYS A 77 9.79 15.74 6.43
C LYS A 77 9.35 16.85 5.50
N ILE A 78 8.65 16.49 4.42
CA ILE A 78 8.15 17.45 3.42
C ILE A 78 6.76 18.01 3.75
N GLY A 79 6.16 17.66 4.89
CA GLY A 79 4.84 18.14 5.32
C GLY A 79 3.70 17.20 4.95
N ASN A 80 2.53 17.77 4.66
CA ASN A 80 1.29 17.03 4.42
C ASN A 80 1.28 16.26 3.10
N LEU A 81 0.30 15.32 3.00
CA LEU A 81 0.01 14.58 1.76
C LEU A 81 -0.55 15.52 0.66
N VAL A 82 -1.38 16.49 1.04
CA VAL A 82 -1.99 17.50 0.17
C VAL A 82 -2.28 18.76 1.01
N PRO A 83 -1.91 19.97 0.56
CA PRO A 83 -1.01 20.22 -0.56
C PRO A 83 0.43 19.81 -0.24
N LEU A 84 1.19 19.42 -1.26
CA LEU A 84 2.62 19.18 -1.13
C LEU A 84 3.39 20.49 -0.91
N ASN A 85 4.44 20.44 -0.11
CA ASN A 85 5.34 21.57 0.06
C ASN A 85 6.38 21.58 -1.06
N LEU A 86 6.05 22.27 -2.17
CA LEU A 86 6.90 22.34 -3.36
C LEU A 86 8.26 22.99 -3.08
N GLU A 87 8.32 23.95 -2.16
CA GLU A 87 9.57 24.61 -1.77
C GLU A 87 10.53 23.61 -1.12
N LYS A 88 10.05 22.82 -0.14
CA LYS A 88 10.86 21.77 0.47
C LYS A 88 11.27 20.69 -0.54
N ILE A 89 10.38 20.32 -1.45
CA ILE A 89 10.69 19.35 -2.50
C ILE A 89 11.84 19.86 -3.37
N LEU A 90 11.78 21.11 -3.83
CA LEU A 90 12.86 21.71 -4.63
C LEU A 90 14.19 21.81 -3.86
N LEU A 91 14.17 22.16 -2.58
CA LEU A 91 15.38 22.22 -1.74
C LEU A 91 16.06 20.86 -1.58
N LEU A 92 15.32 19.77 -1.67
CA LEU A 92 15.86 18.41 -1.59
C LEU A 92 16.41 17.90 -2.92
N GLU A 93 16.24 18.64 -4.02
CA GLU A 93 16.73 18.31 -5.36
C GLU A 93 16.47 16.83 -5.74
N PRO A 94 15.19 16.36 -5.74
CA PRO A 94 14.90 14.96 -6.03
C PRO A 94 15.05 14.65 -7.52
N ASP A 95 15.49 13.42 -7.84
CA ASP A 95 15.39 12.88 -9.20
C ASP A 95 13.96 12.45 -9.53
N ILE A 96 13.18 12.06 -8.50
CA ILE A 96 11.81 11.54 -8.64
C ILE A 96 11.00 11.77 -7.36
N VAL A 97 9.70 12.02 -7.52
CA VAL A 97 8.70 12.06 -6.45
C VAL A 97 7.65 10.99 -6.72
N PHE A 98 7.45 10.07 -5.77
CA PHE A 98 6.37 9.09 -5.83
C PHE A 98 5.12 9.61 -5.13
N LEU A 99 3.98 9.47 -5.81
CA LEU A 99 2.64 9.84 -5.31
C LEU A 99 1.70 8.64 -5.37
N THR A 100 0.50 8.80 -4.78
CA THR A 100 -0.63 7.89 -5.00
C THR A 100 -1.68 8.51 -5.92
N GLY A 101 -2.60 7.70 -6.42
CA GLY A 101 -3.77 8.17 -7.17
C GLY A 101 -4.82 8.86 -6.30
N GLY A 102 -5.94 9.23 -6.92
CA GLY A 102 -7.07 9.85 -6.24
C GLY A 102 -6.76 11.26 -5.73
N PHE A 103 -6.73 11.44 -4.42
CA PHE A 103 -6.62 12.78 -3.82
C PHE A 103 -5.28 13.49 -4.10
N GLN A 104 -4.21 12.77 -4.48
CA GLN A 104 -2.92 13.38 -4.86
C GLN A 104 -2.79 13.67 -6.37
N GLU A 105 -3.70 13.26 -7.22
CA GLU A 105 -3.62 13.51 -8.67
C GLU A 105 -3.39 14.99 -9.05
N PRO A 106 -4.02 15.98 -8.37
CA PRO A 106 -3.76 17.39 -8.66
C PRO A 106 -2.32 17.83 -8.37
N GLU A 107 -1.61 17.14 -7.48
CA GLU A 107 -0.22 17.45 -7.12
C GLU A 107 0.77 17.08 -8.22
N VAL A 108 0.44 16.08 -9.04
CA VAL A 108 1.25 15.62 -10.18
C VAL A 108 1.55 16.79 -11.13
N LYS A 109 0.50 17.53 -11.54
CA LYS A 109 0.66 18.67 -12.45
C LYS A 109 1.48 19.81 -11.83
N LYS A 110 1.41 19.98 -10.49
CA LYS A 110 2.21 20.99 -9.80
C LYS A 110 3.70 20.65 -9.84
N LEU A 111 4.04 19.36 -9.68
CA LEU A 111 5.42 18.88 -9.78
C LEU A 111 5.94 18.99 -11.23
N GLU A 112 5.13 18.63 -12.22
CA GLU A 112 5.47 18.80 -13.65
C GLU A 112 5.77 20.27 -14.00
N ASN A 113 4.98 21.21 -13.46
CA ASN A 113 5.18 22.65 -13.71
C ASN A 113 6.51 23.20 -13.15
N ILE A 114 7.12 22.50 -12.21
CA ILE A 114 8.44 22.84 -11.64
C ILE A 114 9.53 21.86 -12.11
N GLU A 115 9.27 21.12 -13.20
CA GLU A 115 10.20 20.20 -13.85
C GLU A 115 10.68 19.05 -12.95
N VAL A 116 9.89 18.64 -11.96
CA VAL A 116 10.16 17.49 -11.10
C VAL A 116 9.45 16.26 -11.62
N THR A 117 10.18 15.17 -11.86
CA THR A 117 9.60 13.89 -12.31
C THR A 117 8.68 13.31 -11.25
N ALA A 118 7.40 13.13 -11.60
CA ALA A 118 6.37 12.57 -10.74
C ALA A 118 5.91 11.20 -11.28
N VAL A 119 5.90 10.18 -10.41
CA VAL A 119 5.38 8.83 -10.73
C VAL A 119 4.32 8.45 -9.73
N VAL A 120 3.17 8.00 -10.23
CA VAL A 120 2.06 7.55 -9.39
C VAL A 120 2.07 6.03 -9.27
N ILE A 121 2.05 5.56 -8.01
CA ILE A 121 1.90 4.15 -7.64
C ILE A 121 0.62 4.04 -6.79
N ASN A 122 -0.35 3.25 -7.26
CA ASN A 122 -1.68 3.17 -6.67
C ASN A 122 -2.23 1.74 -6.71
N ALA A 123 -1.61 0.84 -5.96
CA ALA A 123 -2.08 -0.55 -5.87
C ALA A 123 -3.46 -0.62 -5.20
N ASN A 124 -4.43 -1.25 -5.88
CA ASN A 124 -5.78 -1.51 -5.37
C ASN A 124 -6.08 -3.01 -5.26
N SER A 125 -5.16 -3.85 -5.69
CA SER A 125 -5.24 -5.30 -5.66
C SER A 125 -3.89 -5.92 -5.31
N ILE A 126 -3.88 -7.21 -4.98
CA ILE A 126 -2.64 -7.98 -4.79
C ILE A 126 -1.86 -8.07 -6.09
N GLU A 127 -2.55 -8.16 -7.22
CA GLU A 127 -1.96 -8.17 -8.56
C GLU A 127 -1.24 -6.86 -8.87
N ASP A 128 -1.80 -5.71 -8.43
CA ASP A 128 -1.12 -4.42 -8.58
C ASP A 128 0.17 -4.37 -7.76
N ILE A 129 0.18 -4.92 -6.56
CA ILE A 129 1.42 -4.99 -5.74
C ILE A 129 2.51 -5.77 -6.49
N TYR A 130 2.20 -6.90 -7.15
CA TYR A 130 3.19 -7.63 -7.97
C TYR A 130 3.74 -6.76 -9.10
N ARG A 131 2.84 -6.08 -9.82
CA ARG A 131 3.19 -5.19 -10.93
C ARG A 131 4.08 -4.06 -10.45
N ASP A 132 3.73 -3.42 -9.34
CA ASP A 132 4.41 -2.24 -8.83
C ASP A 132 5.80 -2.56 -8.26
N ILE A 133 6.00 -3.75 -7.67
CA ILE A 133 7.35 -4.25 -7.33
C ILE A 133 8.23 -4.25 -8.59
N VAL A 134 7.73 -4.80 -9.70
CA VAL A 134 8.50 -4.91 -10.95
C VAL A 134 8.67 -3.53 -11.60
N LEU A 135 7.62 -2.69 -11.58
CA LEU A 135 7.66 -1.34 -12.13
C LEU A 135 8.70 -0.48 -11.41
N ILE A 136 8.64 -0.41 -10.09
CA ILE A 136 9.60 0.36 -9.29
C ILE A 136 11.03 -0.19 -9.50
N ALA A 137 11.21 -1.51 -9.47
CA ALA A 137 12.52 -2.11 -9.74
C ALA A 137 13.07 -1.72 -11.11
N SER A 138 12.21 -1.58 -12.13
CA SER A 138 12.63 -1.15 -13.47
C SER A 138 13.12 0.30 -13.50
N ILE A 139 12.49 1.20 -12.75
CA ILE A 139 12.90 2.60 -12.60
C ILE A 139 14.33 2.70 -12.05
N PHE A 140 14.71 1.80 -11.15
CA PHE A 140 16.04 1.75 -10.55
C PHE A 140 17.04 0.83 -11.28
N GLY A 141 16.65 0.21 -12.39
CA GLY A 141 17.52 -0.67 -13.17
C GLY A 141 17.86 -2.02 -12.48
N ILE A 142 17.07 -2.43 -11.48
CA ILE A 142 17.24 -3.68 -10.71
C ILE A 142 16.18 -4.74 -11.06
N ASN A 143 15.92 -4.90 -12.36
CA ASN A 143 14.82 -5.73 -12.90
C ASN A 143 14.81 -7.17 -12.37
N ASP A 144 15.98 -7.83 -12.31
CA ASP A 144 16.09 -9.22 -11.85
C ASP A 144 15.71 -9.36 -10.37
N LYS A 145 16.20 -8.41 -9.53
CA LYS A 145 15.85 -8.35 -8.11
C LYS A 145 14.34 -8.15 -7.94
N GLY A 146 13.76 -7.20 -8.69
CA GLY A 146 12.31 -6.94 -8.67
C GLY A 146 11.49 -8.16 -9.06
N ARG A 147 11.84 -8.85 -10.15
CA ARG A 147 11.15 -10.08 -10.58
C ARG A 147 11.21 -11.18 -9.53
N ASN A 148 12.36 -11.38 -8.90
CA ASN A 148 12.55 -12.40 -7.86
C ASN A 148 11.70 -12.09 -6.62
N ILE A 149 11.69 -10.83 -6.16
CA ILE A 149 10.87 -10.39 -5.01
C ILE A 149 9.38 -10.53 -5.32
N ALA A 150 8.93 -10.08 -6.49
CA ALA A 150 7.54 -10.23 -6.92
C ALA A 150 7.11 -11.71 -7.00
N ALA A 151 7.99 -12.58 -7.50
CA ALA A 151 7.74 -14.03 -7.55
C ALA A 151 7.65 -14.64 -6.14
N ASP A 152 8.54 -14.26 -5.22
CA ASP A 152 8.48 -14.71 -3.82
C ASP A 152 7.18 -14.26 -3.13
N PHE A 153 6.84 -12.99 -3.22
CA PHE A 153 5.59 -12.45 -2.70
C PHE A 153 4.37 -13.22 -3.23
N ARG A 154 4.31 -13.43 -4.56
CA ARG A 154 3.25 -14.21 -5.20
C ARG A 154 3.19 -15.64 -4.67
N ASN A 155 4.35 -16.29 -4.51
CA ASN A 155 4.41 -17.66 -4.01
C ASN A 155 3.88 -17.77 -2.58
N ARG A 156 4.21 -16.82 -1.70
CA ARG A 156 3.69 -16.76 -0.32
C ARG A 156 2.17 -16.63 -0.31
N VAL A 157 1.62 -15.72 -1.11
CA VAL A 157 0.15 -15.58 -1.27
C VAL A 157 -0.49 -16.89 -1.73
N LEU A 158 0.09 -17.52 -2.77
CA LEU A 158 -0.44 -18.78 -3.33
C LEU A 158 -0.34 -19.96 -2.35
N GLN A 159 0.68 -20.01 -1.50
CA GLN A 159 0.80 -21.06 -0.48
C GLN A 159 -0.36 -20.99 0.52
N ILE A 160 -0.73 -19.79 0.98
CA ILE A 160 -1.88 -19.62 1.87
C ILE A 160 -3.18 -19.91 1.13
N ALA A 161 -3.36 -19.35 -0.08
CA ALA A 161 -4.55 -19.54 -0.89
C ALA A 161 -4.82 -21.04 -1.18
N LYS A 162 -3.77 -21.86 -1.42
CA LYS A 162 -3.90 -23.30 -1.61
C LYS A 162 -4.41 -24.02 -0.37
N LYS A 163 -3.96 -23.64 0.82
CA LYS A 163 -4.44 -24.22 2.09
C LYS A 163 -5.91 -23.89 2.33
N THR A 164 -6.31 -22.65 2.07
CA THR A 164 -7.67 -22.18 2.31
C THR A 164 -8.67 -22.57 1.21
N TYR A 165 -8.18 -22.86 0.00
CA TYR A 165 -9.04 -23.24 -1.15
C TYR A 165 -9.88 -24.50 -0.89
N SER A 166 -9.32 -25.47 -0.17
CA SER A 166 -10.00 -26.73 0.16
C SER A 166 -11.02 -26.61 1.30
N VAL A 167 -11.04 -25.48 2.02
CA VAL A 167 -12.00 -25.25 3.11
C VAL A 167 -13.36 -24.91 2.51
N PRO A 168 -14.45 -25.68 2.81
CA PRO A 168 -15.80 -25.37 2.38
C PRO A 168 -16.22 -23.95 2.81
N GLN A 169 -17.03 -23.29 1.99
CA GLN A 169 -17.41 -21.90 2.25
C GLN A 169 -18.16 -21.74 3.58
N GLU A 170 -18.98 -22.73 3.95
CA GLU A 170 -19.74 -22.77 5.21
C GLU A 170 -18.87 -22.91 6.46
N GLU A 171 -17.66 -23.42 6.32
CA GLU A 171 -16.67 -23.56 7.41
C GLU A 171 -15.76 -22.33 7.55
N ARG A 172 -15.78 -21.42 6.57
CA ARG A 172 -14.97 -20.22 6.59
C ARG A 172 -15.55 -19.20 7.56
N PRO A 173 -14.73 -18.55 8.44
CA PRO A 173 -15.24 -17.56 9.35
C PRO A 173 -15.78 -16.33 8.61
N LYS A 174 -16.92 -15.83 9.04
CA LYS A 174 -17.47 -14.53 8.63
C LYS A 174 -16.68 -13.44 9.32
N VAL A 175 -16.02 -12.61 8.52
CA VAL A 175 -15.07 -11.58 8.99
C VAL A 175 -15.65 -10.19 8.74
N PHE A 176 -15.58 -9.34 9.72
CA PHE A 176 -15.90 -7.92 9.62
C PHE A 176 -14.66 -7.08 10.01
N LEU A 177 -14.27 -6.14 9.15
CA LEU A 177 -13.26 -5.15 9.48
C LEU A 177 -13.96 -3.90 10.01
N ALA A 178 -13.61 -3.47 11.22
CA ALA A 178 -14.22 -2.35 11.91
C ALA A 178 -13.22 -1.23 12.16
N MET A 179 -13.14 -0.25 11.25
CA MET A 179 -12.39 0.98 11.49
C MET A 179 -13.31 1.99 12.18
N ILE A 180 -13.03 2.25 13.46
CA ILE A 180 -13.82 3.10 14.33
C ILE A 180 -13.01 4.34 14.67
N SER A 181 -13.57 5.54 14.47
CA SER A 181 -12.93 6.79 14.86
C SER A 181 -12.95 6.98 16.37
N SER A 182 -13.82 7.82 16.91
CA SER A 182 -13.94 8.07 18.36
C SER A 182 -15.09 7.27 18.99
N GLU A 183 -16.25 7.23 18.34
CA GLU A 183 -17.47 6.59 18.82
C GLU A 183 -18.01 5.58 17.83
N ILE A 184 -18.76 4.54 18.32
CA ILE A 184 -19.35 3.49 17.48
C ILE A 184 -20.71 3.95 16.94
N ASN A 185 -20.75 5.10 16.28
CA ASN A 185 -21.96 5.60 15.61
C ASN A 185 -21.87 5.33 14.10
N GLU A 186 -20.67 5.39 13.56
CA GLU A 186 -20.34 5.11 12.18
C GLU A 186 -19.07 4.28 12.16
N ILE A 187 -19.11 3.15 11.48
CA ILE A 187 -17.99 2.20 11.35
C ILE A 187 -17.59 2.16 9.89
N TRP A 188 -16.35 2.50 9.57
CA TRP A 188 -15.82 2.31 8.23
C TRP A 188 -15.37 0.88 8.04
N THR A 189 -15.73 0.32 6.90
CA THR A 189 -15.37 -1.04 6.50
C THR A 189 -15.00 -1.09 5.03
N CYS A 190 -14.51 -2.23 4.57
CA CYS A 190 -14.14 -2.43 3.18
C CYS A 190 -14.87 -3.63 2.57
N GLY A 191 -15.24 -3.51 1.30
CA GLY A 191 -15.85 -4.56 0.50
C GLY A 191 -15.17 -4.74 -0.85
N THR A 192 -15.94 -5.09 -1.87
CA THR A 192 -15.46 -5.23 -3.25
C THR A 192 -14.80 -3.93 -3.72
N GLY A 193 -13.65 -4.03 -4.38
CA GLY A 193 -12.81 -2.91 -4.82
C GLY A 193 -11.67 -2.55 -3.86
N SER A 194 -11.60 -3.17 -2.67
CA SER A 194 -10.48 -3.03 -1.75
C SER A 194 -9.57 -4.27 -1.79
N TYR A 195 -8.25 -4.06 -1.79
CA TYR A 195 -7.28 -5.15 -1.63
C TYR A 195 -7.46 -5.92 -0.31
N LEU A 196 -7.98 -5.27 0.75
CA LEU A 196 -8.26 -5.95 2.02
C LEU A 196 -9.36 -7.00 1.90
N ASN A 197 -10.35 -6.79 1.01
CA ASN A 197 -11.34 -7.82 0.71
C ASN A 197 -10.65 -9.06 0.12
N GLN A 198 -9.65 -8.89 -0.76
CA GLN A 198 -8.85 -9.99 -1.31
C GLN A 198 -8.00 -10.66 -0.21
N ILE A 199 -7.35 -9.88 0.66
CA ILE A 199 -6.55 -10.40 1.79
C ILE A 199 -7.38 -11.28 2.70
N ILE A 200 -8.59 -10.84 3.09
CA ILE A 200 -9.51 -11.65 3.91
C ILE A 200 -9.88 -12.95 3.18
N ALA A 201 -10.18 -12.87 1.88
CA ALA A 201 -10.54 -14.03 1.08
C ALA A 201 -9.38 -15.04 0.91
N TYR A 202 -8.16 -14.56 0.61
CA TYR A 202 -6.98 -15.42 0.52
C TYR A 202 -6.60 -16.05 1.86
N ALA A 203 -6.82 -15.34 2.97
CA ALA A 203 -6.68 -15.91 4.31
C ALA A 203 -7.77 -16.95 4.65
N GLY A 204 -8.75 -17.16 3.78
CA GLY A 204 -9.83 -18.13 3.95
C GLY A 204 -11.03 -17.60 4.73
N GLY A 205 -11.13 -16.29 4.98
CA GLY A 205 -12.31 -15.67 5.57
C GLY A 205 -13.37 -15.30 4.53
N VAL A 206 -14.60 -15.08 4.99
CA VAL A 206 -15.70 -14.50 4.21
C VAL A 206 -15.95 -13.09 4.72
N ASN A 207 -15.52 -12.08 3.97
CA ASN A 207 -15.80 -10.70 4.34
C ASN A 207 -17.31 -10.42 4.23
N VAL A 208 -17.98 -10.12 5.35
CA VAL A 208 -19.41 -9.85 5.38
C VAL A 208 -19.81 -8.58 4.64
N ALA A 209 -18.85 -7.69 4.39
CA ALA A 209 -19.03 -6.46 3.63
C ALA A 209 -18.71 -6.63 2.13
N ALA A 210 -18.24 -7.80 1.67
CA ALA A 210 -17.88 -8.06 0.27
C ALA A 210 -18.96 -7.73 -0.77
N PRO A 211 -20.29 -7.93 -0.51
CA PRO A 211 -21.33 -7.57 -1.48
C PRO A 211 -21.49 -6.07 -1.73
N TYR A 212 -20.81 -5.22 -0.96
CA TYR A 212 -20.93 -3.78 -1.02
C TYR A 212 -19.61 -3.15 -1.47
N THR A 213 -19.69 -1.91 -1.96
CA THR A 213 -18.53 -1.13 -2.40
C THR A 213 -18.74 0.36 -2.12
N GLY A 214 -17.65 1.11 -2.14
CA GLY A 214 -17.64 2.56 -2.04
C GLY A 214 -16.38 3.12 -2.70
N ASN A 215 -15.89 4.25 -2.25
CA ASN A 215 -14.67 4.84 -2.80
C ASN A 215 -13.46 3.92 -2.49
N ASN A 216 -12.83 3.37 -3.53
CA ASN A 216 -11.76 2.37 -3.43
C ASN A 216 -12.16 1.16 -2.54
N GLY A 217 -13.44 0.77 -2.59
CA GLY A 217 -13.99 -0.32 -1.80
C GLY A 217 -14.31 0.02 -0.34
N TRP A 218 -14.10 1.26 0.11
CA TRP A 218 -14.39 1.71 1.47
C TRP A 218 -15.72 2.45 1.58
N PHE A 219 -16.48 2.18 2.64
CA PHE A 219 -17.76 2.82 2.91
C PHE A 219 -18.13 2.74 4.40
N PRO A 220 -18.95 3.68 4.90
CA PRO A 220 -19.45 3.67 6.26
C PRO A 220 -20.65 2.73 6.39
N VAL A 221 -20.78 2.11 7.57
CA VAL A 221 -21.94 1.31 7.96
C VAL A 221 -22.38 1.69 9.38
N SER A 222 -23.66 1.44 9.70
CA SER A 222 -24.17 1.59 11.05
C SER A 222 -23.91 0.35 11.91
N PRO A 223 -24.03 0.42 13.24
CA PRO A 223 -23.93 -0.73 14.13
C PRO A 223 -24.93 -1.86 13.80
N GLU A 224 -26.12 -1.52 13.26
CA GLU A 224 -27.13 -2.51 12.85
C GLU A 224 -26.62 -3.42 11.73
N PHE A 225 -25.73 -2.94 10.87
CA PHE A 225 -25.08 -3.78 9.85
C PHE A 225 -24.32 -4.92 10.49
N VAL A 226 -23.56 -4.65 11.56
CA VAL A 226 -22.77 -5.67 12.29
C VAL A 226 -23.71 -6.69 12.95
N LEU A 227 -24.81 -6.22 13.56
CA LEU A 227 -25.83 -7.12 14.16
C LEU A 227 -26.47 -8.03 13.10
N LYS A 228 -26.84 -7.48 11.94
CA LYS A 228 -27.46 -8.21 10.85
C LYS A 228 -26.53 -9.24 10.20
N THR A 229 -25.28 -8.86 9.97
CA THR A 229 -24.28 -9.75 9.32
C THR A 229 -23.71 -10.79 10.26
N SER A 230 -23.77 -10.52 11.58
CA SER A 230 -23.42 -11.49 12.64
C SER A 230 -22.06 -12.14 12.40
N PRO A 231 -20.94 -11.38 12.38
CA PRO A 231 -19.61 -11.90 12.07
C PRO A 231 -19.08 -12.82 13.16
N ASP A 232 -18.28 -13.83 12.75
CA ASP A 232 -17.56 -14.76 13.63
C ASP A 232 -16.25 -14.17 14.13
N VAL A 233 -15.69 -13.22 13.37
CA VAL A 233 -14.43 -12.52 13.64
C VAL A 233 -14.61 -11.04 13.35
N ILE A 234 -14.12 -10.18 14.25
CA ILE A 234 -13.99 -8.74 14.02
C ILE A 234 -12.52 -8.35 14.08
N LEU A 235 -12.05 -7.66 13.04
CA LEU A 235 -10.72 -7.09 12.93
C LEU A 235 -10.80 -5.59 13.24
N VAL A 236 -9.96 -5.11 14.18
CA VAL A 236 -9.98 -3.70 14.60
C VAL A 236 -8.59 -3.10 14.46
N PRO A 237 -8.39 -2.07 13.61
CA PRO A 237 -7.09 -1.45 13.47
C PRO A 237 -6.70 -0.62 14.70
N TYR A 238 -5.39 -0.62 15.00
CA TYR A 238 -4.74 0.31 15.92
C TYR A 238 -3.57 1.00 15.21
N TYR A 239 -3.25 2.23 15.59
CA TYR A 239 -2.28 3.07 14.89
C TYR A 239 -1.14 3.57 15.77
N TYR A 240 -1.02 3.11 17.01
CA TYR A 240 0.03 3.50 17.94
C TYR A 240 0.40 2.33 18.85
N GLU A 241 1.62 2.34 19.33
CA GLU A 241 2.13 1.30 20.22
C GLU A 241 1.32 1.24 21.52
N GLY A 242 0.89 0.03 21.90
CA GLY A 242 0.01 -0.18 23.06
C GLY A 242 -1.49 0.02 22.80
N GLY A 243 -1.90 0.48 21.63
CA GLY A 243 -3.31 0.72 21.26
C GLY A 243 -4.15 -0.54 21.04
N GLN A 244 -3.52 -1.72 20.97
CA GLN A 244 -4.19 -3.00 20.66
C GLN A 244 -5.36 -3.30 21.58
N GLN A 245 -5.14 -3.22 22.89
CA GLN A 245 -6.17 -3.56 23.87
C GLN A 245 -7.29 -2.53 23.90
N GLU A 246 -6.99 -1.27 23.68
CA GLU A 246 -8.00 -0.21 23.58
C GLU A 246 -8.92 -0.44 22.39
N ALA A 247 -8.36 -0.72 21.20
CA ALA A 247 -9.11 -1.01 20.00
C ALA A 247 -10.07 -2.21 20.19
N VAL A 248 -9.58 -3.30 20.76
CA VAL A 248 -10.39 -4.49 21.07
C VAL A 248 -11.48 -4.17 22.10
N ASN A 249 -11.14 -3.46 23.18
CA ASN A 249 -12.09 -3.12 24.24
C ASN A 249 -13.22 -2.22 23.76
N LYS A 250 -13.00 -1.34 22.81
CA LYS A 250 -14.07 -0.54 22.17
C LYS A 250 -15.19 -1.46 21.66
N ILE A 251 -14.85 -2.54 20.97
CA ILE A 251 -15.84 -3.49 20.44
C ILE A 251 -16.43 -4.37 21.55
N LEU A 252 -15.58 -4.97 22.41
CA LEU A 252 -16.04 -5.91 23.44
C LEU A 252 -16.98 -5.27 24.47
N ASN A 253 -16.76 -3.99 24.80
CA ASN A 253 -17.57 -3.25 25.78
C ASN A 253 -18.78 -2.55 25.19
N TYR A 254 -18.96 -2.56 23.86
CA TYR A 254 -20.12 -1.97 23.21
C TYR A 254 -21.34 -2.87 23.39
N LYS A 255 -22.18 -2.53 24.36
CA LYS A 255 -23.35 -3.34 24.78
C LYS A 255 -24.22 -3.86 23.64
N PRO A 256 -24.55 -3.06 22.59
CA PRO A 256 -25.36 -3.54 21.48
C PRO A 256 -24.74 -4.76 20.77
N PHE A 257 -23.40 -4.93 20.79
CA PHE A 257 -22.74 -6.07 20.14
C PHE A 257 -22.64 -7.32 21.01
N ALA A 258 -23.16 -7.34 22.24
CA ALA A 258 -23.08 -8.47 23.14
C ALA A 258 -23.62 -9.80 22.58
N SER A 259 -24.54 -9.73 21.60
CA SER A 259 -25.10 -10.92 20.91
C SER A 259 -24.29 -11.39 19.70
N VAL A 260 -23.34 -10.57 19.21
CA VAL A 260 -22.53 -10.88 18.01
C VAL A 260 -21.60 -12.07 18.31
N PRO A 261 -21.50 -13.11 17.47
CA PRO A 261 -20.65 -14.28 17.70
C PRO A 261 -19.20 -13.92 18.00
N ALA A 262 -18.60 -13.00 17.25
CA ALA A 262 -17.23 -12.50 17.48
C ALA A 262 -17.04 -11.97 18.89
N VAL A 263 -18.00 -11.23 19.44
CA VAL A 263 -17.93 -10.65 20.80
C VAL A 263 -18.13 -11.74 21.87
N LYS A 264 -19.15 -12.60 21.70
CA LYS A 264 -19.40 -13.73 22.61
C LYS A 264 -18.21 -14.65 22.75
N ASN A 265 -17.56 -14.95 21.62
CA ASN A 265 -16.45 -15.91 21.56
C ASN A 265 -15.09 -15.23 21.72
N LYS A 266 -15.04 -13.92 22.02
CA LYS A 266 -13.82 -13.11 22.16
C LYS A 266 -12.89 -13.19 20.93
N ARG A 267 -13.48 -13.32 19.73
CA ARG A 267 -12.75 -13.33 18.44
C ARG A 267 -12.73 -11.93 17.83
N VAL A 268 -12.32 -10.97 18.64
CA VAL A 268 -12.06 -9.58 18.25
C VAL A 268 -10.55 -9.38 18.29
N TYR A 269 -9.93 -9.12 17.15
CA TYR A 269 -8.48 -9.09 17.00
C TYR A 269 -7.98 -7.73 16.57
N PRO A 270 -6.93 -7.21 17.24
CA PRO A 270 -6.28 -6.00 16.80
C PRO A 270 -5.41 -6.29 15.58
N ILE A 271 -5.45 -5.41 14.60
CA ILE A 271 -4.55 -5.43 13.43
C ILE A 271 -3.79 -4.12 13.33
N ASP A 272 -2.54 -4.20 12.86
CA ASP A 272 -1.75 -3.00 12.64
C ASP A 272 -2.39 -2.15 11.54
N GLY A 273 -2.78 -0.92 11.91
CA GLY A 273 -3.44 0.01 11.00
C GLY A 273 -2.54 0.46 9.85
N ASN A 274 -1.22 0.51 10.04
CA ASN A 274 -0.28 0.85 8.98
C ASN A 274 -0.20 -0.28 7.94
N LEU A 275 -0.05 -1.55 8.38
CA LEU A 275 -0.11 -2.71 7.48
C LEU A 275 -1.44 -2.78 6.72
N MET A 276 -2.54 -2.39 7.39
CA MET A 276 -3.87 -2.38 6.77
C MET A 276 -4.04 -1.23 5.77
N SER A 277 -3.43 -0.07 6.03
CA SER A 277 -3.70 1.16 5.26
C SER A 277 -2.86 1.29 3.99
N TYR A 278 -1.76 0.55 3.89
CA TYR A 278 -0.82 0.68 2.78
C TYR A 278 -0.78 -0.58 1.93
N ALA A 279 -1.29 -0.46 0.68
CA ALA A 279 -1.19 -1.53 -0.32
C ALA A 279 0.25 -1.63 -0.84
N ASN A 280 1.09 -2.34 -0.11
CA ASN A 280 2.50 -2.56 -0.43
C ASN A 280 2.90 -4.01 -0.09
N PRO A 281 4.15 -4.45 -0.35
CA PRO A 281 4.57 -5.83 -0.10
C PRO A 281 4.44 -6.32 1.34
N ASP A 282 4.44 -5.43 2.35
CA ASP A 282 4.29 -5.80 3.76
C ASP A 282 2.90 -6.36 4.08
N ILE A 283 1.91 -6.18 3.19
CA ILE A 283 0.57 -6.76 3.34
C ILE A 283 0.59 -8.29 3.47
N ILE A 284 1.66 -8.95 3.02
CA ILE A 284 1.83 -10.40 3.19
C ILE A 284 1.87 -10.80 4.66
N ILE A 285 2.42 -9.93 5.53
CA ILE A 285 2.45 -10.14 6.98
C ILE A 285 1.03 -10.18 7.54
N LEU A 286 0.16 -9.28 7.05
CA LEU A 286 -1.25 -9.28 7.45
C LEU A 286 -1.96 -10.55 6.95
N LEU A 287 -1.73 -10.96 5.71
CA LEU A 287 -2.32 -12.17 5.15
C LEU A 287 -1.95 -13.42 5.97
N GLU A 288 -0.67 -13.59 6.29
CA GLU A 288 -0.17 -14.71 7.10
C GLU A 288 -0.79 -14.70 8.51
N ARG A 289 -0.85 -13.52 9.13
CA ARG A 289 -1.46 -13.35 10.45
C ARG A 289 -2.96 -13.67 10.44
N LEU A 290 -3.71 -13.23 9.43
CA LEU A 290 -5.13 -13.53 9.32
C LEU A 290 -5.37 -15.04 9.14
N TYR A 291 -4.56 -15.72 8.33
CA TYR A 291 -4.63 -17.16 8.20
C TYR A 291 -4.46 -17.86 9.55
N GLN A 292 -3.44 -17.45 10.34
CA GLN A 292 -3.22 -17.98 11.68
C GLN A 292 -4.40 -17.70 12.63
N LEU A 293 -4.98 -16.50 12.58
CA LEU A 293 -6.14 -16.12 13.41
C LEU A 293 -7.40 -16.90 13.06
N PHE A 294 -7.55 -17.30 11.80
CA PHE A 294 -8.74 -18.01 11.35
C PHE A 294 -8.66 -19.50 11.64
N TYR A 295 -7.49 -20.11 11.49
CA TYR A 295 -7.28 -21.56 11.51
C TYR A 295 -6.37 -22.07 12.62
N GLY A 296 -5.65 -21.21 13.34
CA GLY A 296 -4.81 -21.59 14.49
C GLY A 296 -3.52 -22.32 14.14
N GLU A 297 -3.03 -22.18 12.88
CA GLU A 297 -1.80 -22.83 12.40
C GLU A 297 -0.64 -21.83 12.28
#